data_26cd283a284594858b6e060e163b30d5
#
_entry.id   26cd283a284594858b6e060e163b30d5
#
_cell.length_a   1.000
_cell.length_b   1.000
_cell.length_c   1.000
_cell.angle_alpha   90.00
_cell.angle_beta   90.00
_cell.angle_gamma   90.00
#
_symmetry.space_group_name_H-M   'P 1'
#
loop_
_entity.id
_entity.type
_entity.pdbx_description
1 polymer ?
#
loop_
_entity_poly.entity_id
_entity_poly.type
_entity_poly.pdbx_seq_one_letter_code
_entity_poly.pdbx_strand_id
1 'polypeptide(L)'
;SKEGGMESAMHSIKLVGLSTAVVMFFTFLRDWPILGAGSYDAAGNEVKESVLTSASKNVEWYDGADLMVPMSHPLTNYTWLGFELTPMMGAIGWFMRFRVALLVSLGTFFTWFVVTPLAYHYDYPFYYPIDGNFHSVSQFAPVGSIMSYSYIARPMAIGAILGGGITGLLKMAPVFRTTASDVIDIFTGESDDSSRKDYIKGKGWYEWPISHIPVLLIVSLIGITLTFATQFGFFASFIFSLVLCLTTFALGAIAVKVMGETSIEPVSGTSFIVLLMLVLIFKAIGLNESDTAILALVGTTVFGGAISMSGTVIGDYKPGLYVGNRPMHIMKTELVGIIPGTIVAALFAGLLSLALARGDLILYAPQANAFAAFAQIMLGGQTPWNLLIVGIVIGVFMELLTGMGTAFGLGMYLP
;
A
#
# COMPACT_ATOMS: atom_id res chain seq x y z
N SER A 1 -17.32 -37.88 -3.90
CA SER A 1 -16.66 -38.94 -3.14
C SER A 1 -15.42 -38.36 -2.44
N LYS A 2 -15.06 -38.86 -1.24
CA LYS A 2 -13.87 -38.42 -0.50
C LYS A 2 -12.58 -38.65 -1.29
N GLU A 3 -12.53 -39.66 -2.12
CA GLU A 3 -11.38 -40.02 -2.97
C GLU A 3 -11.11 -38.93 -4.03
N GLY A 4 -12.13 -38.44 -4.73
CA GLY A 4 -11.94 -37.37 -5.74
C GLY A 4 -11.49 -36.03 -5.13
N GLY A 5 -11.87 -35.73 -3.88
CA GLY A 5 -11.38 -34.55 -3.17
C GLY A 5 -9.90 -34.64 -2.80
N MET A 6 -9.44 -35.83 -2.39
CA MET A 6 -8.04 -36.06 -2.01
C MET A 6 -7.12 -36.03 -3.25
N GLU A 7 -7.56 -36.60 -4.34
CA GLU A 7 -6.81 -36.61 -5.61
C GLU A 7 -6.68 -35.17 -6.18
N SER A 8 -7.73 -34.38 -6.17
CA SER A 8 -7.70 -32.96 -6.55
C SER A 8 -6.78 -32.13 -5.63
N ALA A 9 -6.83 -32.34 -4.32
CA ALA A 9 -5.96 -31.68 -3.38
C ALA A 9 -4.47 -32.05 -3.61
N MET A 10 -4.17 -33.33 -3.85
CA MET A 10 -2.82 -33.78 -4.14
C MET A 10 -2.29 -33.22 -5.46
N HIS A 11 -3.14 -33.10 -6.47
CA HIS A 11 -2.79 -32.47 -7.75
C HIS A 11 -2.45 -30.98 -7.53
N SER A 12 -3.27 -30.25 -6.79
CA SER A 12 -3.03 -28.85 -6.46
C SER A 12 -1.73 -28.66 -5.68
N ILE A 13 -1.43 -29.52 -4.69
CA ILE A 13 -0.18 -29.46 -3.92
C ILE A 13 1.04 -29.69 -4.82
N LYS A 14 0.98 -30.67 -5.72
CA LYS A 14 2.05 -30.92 -6.68
C LYS A 14 2.28 -29.73 -7.61
N LEU A 15 1.19 -29.13 -8.11
CA LEU A 15 1.26 -27.96 -9.00
C LEU A 15 1.88 -26.76 -8.28
N VAL A 16 1.44 -26.47 -7.06
CA VAL A 16 2.01 -25.40 -6.22
C VAL A 16 3.49 -25.67 -5.93
N GLY A 17 3.84 -26.88 -5.53
CA GLY A 17 5.24 -27.26 -5.25
C GLY A 17 6.15 -27.11 -6.48
N LEU A 18 5.69 -27.55 -7.65
CA LEU A 18 6.42 -27.38 -8.90
C LEU A 18 6.59 -25.90 -9.27
N SER A 19 5.51 -25.13 -9.22
CA SER A 19 5.55 -23.69 -9.50
C SER A 19 6.50 -22.96 -8.56
N THR A 20 6.45 -23.27 -7.27
CA THR A 20 7.37 -22.71 -6.27
C THR A 20 8.83 -23.04 -6.59
N ALA A 21 9.13 -24.30 -6.94
CA ALA A 21 10.48 -24.70 -7.28
C ALA A 21 11.00 -23.96 -8.54
N VAL A 22 10.16 -23.80 -9.56
CA VAL A 22 10.51 -23.05 -10.77
C VAL A 22 10.78 -21.57 -10.45
N VAL A 23 9.92 -20.94 -9.66
CA VAL A 23 10.10 -19.53 -9.26
C VAL A 23 11.35 -19.37 -8.41
N MET A 24 11.59 -20.26 -7.44
CA MET A 24 12.81 -20.23 -6.61
C MET A 24 14.08 -20.37 -7.46
N PHE A 25 14.07 -21.30 -8.42
CA PHE A 25 15.19 -21.48 -9.33
C PHE A 25 15.46 -20.23 -10.18
N PHE A 26 14.40 -19.64 -10.74
CA PHE A 26 14.52 -18.39 -11.51
C PHE A 26 15.04 -17.24 -10.66
N THR A 27 14.49 -17.05 -9.45
CA THR A 27 14.93 -16.02 -8.51
C THR A 27 16.39 -16.23 -8.09
N PHE A 28 16.80 -17.49 -7.88
CA PHE A 28 18.17 -17.82 -7.59
C PHE A 28 19.12 -17.41 -8.73
N LEU A 29 18.77 -17.73 -9.98
CA LEU A 29 19.56 -17.30 -11.14
C LEU A 29 19.64 -15.78 -11.31
N ARG A 30 18.56 -15.08 -10.93
CA ARG A 30 18.46 -13.62 -11.02
C ARG A 30 19.28 -12.91 -9.95
N ASP A 31 19.15 -13.36 -8.70
CA ASP A 31 19.60 -12.56 -7.54
C ASP A 31 20.86 -13.09 -6.89
N TRP A 32 21.19 -14.39 -7.03
CA TRP A 32 22.30 -14.98 -6.30
C TRP A 32 23.65 -14.68 -6.98
N PRO A 33 24.59 -13.97 -6.29
CA PRO A 33 25.86 -13.58 -6.87
C PRO A 33 26.86 -14.75 -6.87
N ILE A 34 26.87 -15.51 -7.96
CA ILE A 34 27.72 -16.71 -8.10
C ILE A 34 28.92 -16.46 -8.97
N LEU A 35 28.77 -15.67 -10.05
CA LEU A 35 29.78 -15.46 -11.07
C LEU A 35 30.68 -14.28 -10.71
N GLY A 36 31.98 -14.40 -10.91
CA GLY A 36 32.89 -13.29 -10.77
C GLY A 36 32.67 -12.25 -11.87
N ALA A 37 32.57 -10.97 -11.49
CA ALA A 37 32.34 -9.88 -12.42
C ALA A 37 33.61 -9.44 -13.18
N GLY A 38 34.79 -9.96 -12.81
CA GLY A 38 36.09 -9.50 -13.32
C GLY A 38 36.47 -8.11 -12.87
N SER A 39 35.74 -7.53 -11.92
CA SER A 39 36.03 -6.26 -11.23
C SER A 39 36.24 -6.48 -9.75
N TYR A 40 37.01 -5.58 -9.13
CA TYR A 40 37.34 -5.67 -7.69
C TYR A 40 36.75 -4.45 -6.98
N ASP A 41 36.23 -4.66 -5.76
CA ASP A 41 35.76 -3.59 -4.90
C ASP A 41 36.95 -2.76 -4.31
N ALA A 42 36.62 -1.68 -3.62
CA ALA A 42 37.61 -0.83 -2.96
C ALA A 42 38.46 -1.55 -1.90
N ALA A 43 37.99 -2.72 -1.40
CA ALA A 43 38.68 -3.56 -0.43
C ALA A 43 39.53 -4.68 -1.10
N GLY A 44 39.51 -4.78 -2.43
CA GLY A 44 40.27 -5.77 -3.20
C GLY A 44 39.57 -7.13 -3.34
N ASN A 45 38.29 -7.26 -2.98
CA ASN A 45 37.53 -8.48 -3.19
C ASN A 45 36.92 -8.49 -4.60
N GLU A 46 36.87 -9.66 -5.23
CA GLU A 46 36.20 -9.81 -6.51
C GLU A 46 34.71 -9.58 -6.36
N VAL A 47 34.17 -8.64 -7.13
CA VAL A 47 32.72 -8.39 -7.19
C VAL A 47 32.05 -9.59 -7.86
N LYS A 48 31.03 -10.14 -7.22
CA LYS A 48 30.25 -11.25 -7.76
C LYS A 48 28.92 -10.77 -8.31
N GLU A 49 28.50 -11.35 -9.39
CA GLU A 49 27.25 -11.04 -10.08
C GLU A 49 26.36 -12.27 -10.19
N SER A 50 25.06 -12.05 -10.35
CA SER A 50 24.13 -13.13 -10.63
C SER A 50 24.29 -13.63 -12.09
N VAL A 51 23.78 -14.84 -12.34
CA VAL A 51 23.86 -15.43 -13.70
C VAL A 51 23.17 -14.55 -14.73
N LEU A 52 21.98 -14.01 -14.40
CA LEU A 52 21.22 -13.18 -15.34
C LEU A 52 21.90 -11.81 -15.54
N THR A 53 22.43 -11.19 -14.50
CA THR A 53 23.17 -9.93 -14.60
C THR A 53 24.42 -10.11 -15.47
N SER A 54 25.18 -11.18 -15.25
CA SER A 54 26.37 -11.49 -16.07
C SER A 54 26.01 -11.76 -17.53
N ALA A 55 24.92 -12.48 -17.79
CA ALA A 55 24.43 -12.73 -19.16
C ALA A 55 23.93 -11.45 -19.85
N SER A 56 23.37 -10.52 -19.09
CA SER A 56 22.80 -9.27 -19.61
C SER A 56 23.82 -8.28 -20.15
N LYS A 57 25.09 -8.37 -19.73
CA LYS A 57 26.16 -7.50 -20.25
C LYS A 57 26.29 -7.51 -21.78
N ASN A 58 25.81 -8.56 -22.42
CA ASN A 58 25.79 -8.72 -23.87
C ASN A 58 24.45 -8.34 -24.52
N VAL A 59 23.47 -7.92 -23.72
CA VAL A 59 22.12 -7.54 -24.18
C VAL A 59 21.86 -6.11 -23.77
N GLU A 60 21.79 -5.21 -24.74
CA GLU A 60 21.66 -3.76 -24.50
C GLU A 60 20.39 -3.33 -23.74
N TRP A 61 19.41 -4.22 -23.63
CA TRP A 61 18.06 -3.96 -23.10
C TRP A 61 17.77 -4.62 -21.76
N TYR A 62 18.78 -5.22 -21.15
CA TYR A 62 18.59 -5.99 -19.93
C TYR A 62 19.52 -5.49 -18.81
N ASP A 63 18.95 -5.16 -17.67
CA ASP A 63 19.67 -4.77 -16.46
C ASP A 63 19.28 -5.71 -15.30
N GLY A 64 19.83 -6.93 -15.34
CA GLY A 64 19.69 -7.93 -14.29
C GLY A 64 18.25 -8.38 -13.96
N ALA A 65 17.45 -7.51 -13.39
CA ALA A 65 16.06 -7.76 -13.03
C ALA A 65 15.05 -7.26 -14.07
N ASP A 66 15.45 -6.28 -14.88
CA ASP A 66 14.58 -5.55 -15.78
C ASP A 66 15.06 -5.64 -17.22
N LEU A 67 14.13 -5.74 -18.15
CA LEU A 67 14.41 -5.58 -19.57
C LEU A 67 14.16 -4.11 -19.94
N MET A 68 15.21 -3.31 -20.08
CA MET A 68 15.11 -1.86 -20.23
C MET A 68 15.92 -1.33 -21.41
N VAL A 69 15.50 -0.19 -21.94
CA VAL A 69 16.29 0.55 -22.93
C VAL A 69 17.51 1.14 -22.24
N PRO A 70 18.73 1.00 -22.82
CA PRO A 70 19.94 1.57 -22.24
C PRO A 70 19.84 3.08 -22.02
N MET A 71 20.37 3.60 -20.91
CA MET A 71 20.32 5.03 -20.59
C MET A 71 21.02 5.92 -21.63
N SER A 72 21.93 5.36 -22.44
CA SER A 72 22.59 6.08 -23.55
C SER A 72 21.73 6.26 -24.80
N HIS A 73 20.54 5.62 -24.85
CA HIS A 73 19.68 5.69 -26.03
C HIS A 73 18.96 7.05 -26.12
N PRO A 74 18.84 7.68 -27.31
CA PRO A 74 18.18 8.99 -27.46
C PRO A 74 16.73 9.03 -26.95
N LEU A 75 16.02 7.91 -26.97
CA LEU A 75 14.64 7.81 -26.47
C LEU A 75 14.53 8.00 -24.95
N THR A 76 15.61 7.80 -24.19
CA THR A 76 15.61 7.97 -22.73
C THR A 76 15.35 9.39 -22.25
N ASN A 77 15.50 10.38 -23.12
CA ASN A 77 15.07 11.75 -22.85
C ASN A 77 13.54 11.87 -22.79
N TYR A 78 12.82 11.14 -23.64
CA TYR A 78 11.36 11.23 -23.78
C TYR A 78 10.63 10.18 -22.95
N THR A 79 11.12 8.95 -22.98
CA THR A 79 10.50 7.81 -22.31
C THR A 79 11.53 6.78 -21.88
N TRP A 80 11.19 6.00 -20.87
CA TRP A 80 12.00 4.86 -20.49
C TRP A 80 11.13 3.60 -20.49
N LEU A 81 11.34 2.76 -21.48
CA LEU A 81 10.60 1.52 -21.68
C LEU A 81 11.37 0.36 -21.11
N GLY A 82 10.69 -0.48 -20.37
CA GLY A 82 11.25 -1.71 -19.84
C GLY A 82 10.18 -2.68 -19.34
N PHE A 83 10.63 -3.90 -19.08
CA PHE A 83 9.82 -4.93 -18.44
C PHE A 83 10.56 -5.47 -17.23
N GLU A 84 9.88 -5.47 -16.09
CA GLU A 84 10.41 -6.11 -14.90
C GLU A 84 10.21 -7.63 -14.99
N LEU A 85 11.31 -8.38 -14.91
CA LEU A 85 11.30 -9.85 -15.01
C LEU A 85 11.14 -10.54 -13.63
N THR A 86 10.52 -9.87 -12.67
CA THR A 86 10.29 -10.42 -11.34
C THR A 86 9.08 -11.35 -11.35
N PRO A 87 9.22 -12.65 -11.04
CA PRO A 87 8.09 -13.59 -11.01
C PRO A 87 6.97 -13.14 -10.06
N MET A 88 7.32 -12.46 -8.96
CA MET A 88 6.37 -11.92 -7.99
C MET A 88 5.46 -10.85 -8.63
N MET A 89 6.03 -9.93 -9.42
CA MET A 89 5.23 -8.90 -10.10
C MET A 89 4.34 -9.50 -11.17
N GLY A 90 4.84 -10.49 -11.91
CA GLY A 90 4.02 -11.28 -12.84
C GLY A 90 2.86 -11.99 -12.16
N ALA A 91 3.08 -12.59 -10.99
CA ALA A 91 2.04 -13.23 -10.21
C ALA A 91 1.00 -12.23 -9.68
N ILE A 92 1.42 -11.06 -9.18
CA ILE A 92 0.51 -9.99 -8.75
C ILE A 92 -0.40 -9.58 -9.92
N GLY A 93 0.18 -9.36 -11.12
CA GLY A 93 -0.60 -9.01 -12.31
C GLY A 93 -1.58 -10.11 -12.73
N TRP A 94 -1.20 -11.39 -12.58
CA TRP A 94 -2.07 -12.53 -12.87
C TRP A 94 -3.29 -12.60 -11.95
N PHE A 95 -3.14 -12.31 -10.65
CA PHE A 95 -4.24 -12.34 -9.69
C PHE A 95 -5.10 -11.07 -9.73
N MET A 96 -4.62 -9.99 -10.36
CA MET A 96 -5.42 -8.78 -10.50
C MET A 96 -6.66 -9.01 -11.37
N ARG A 97 -7.77 -8.37 -11.00
CA ARG A 97 -8.93 -8.29 -11.90
C ARG A 97 -8.52 -7.55 -13.16
N PHE A 98 -8.93 -8.03 -14.33
CA PHE A 98 -8.58 -7.45 -15.63
C PHE A 98 -8.80 -5.93 -15.71
N ARG A 99 -9.93 -5.42 -15.16
CA ARG A 99 -10.22 -3.97 -15.14
C ARG A 99 -9.18 -3.17 -14.35
N VAL A 100 -8.74 -3.72 -13.20
CA VAL A 100 -7.70 -3.08 -12.37
C VAL A 100 -6.36 -3.10 -13.11
N ALA A 101 -5.94 -4.25 -13.62
CA ALA A 101 -4.70 -4.39 -14.39
C ALA A 101 -4.68 -3.46 -15.61
N LEU A 102 -5.81 -3.36 -16.33
CA LEU A 102 -5.95 -2.44 -17.47
C LEU A 102 -5.76 -0.98 -17.06
N LEU A 103 -6.39 -0.54 -15.96
CA LEU A 103 -6.29 0.84 -15.50
C LEU A 103 -4.90 1.18 -14.96
N VAL A 104 -4.25 0.25 -14.26
CA VAL A 104 -2.84 0.39 -13.86
C VAL A 104 -1.95 0.53 -15.09
N SER A 105 -2.11 -0.34 -16.09
CA SER A 105 -1.36 -0.26 -17.35
C SER A 105 -1.61 1.06 -18.09
N LEU A 106 -2.87 1.51 -18.19
CA LEU A 106 -3.19 2.80 -18.80
C LEU A 106 -2.56 3.97 -18.06
N GLY A 107 -2.50 3.94 -16.73
CA GLY A 107 -1.80 4.94 -15.92
C GLY A 107 -0.30 4.96 -16.22
N THR A 108 0.33 3.79 -16.30
CA THR A 108 1.75 3.66 -16.68
C THR A 108 1.99 4.18 -18.10
N PHE A 109 1.18 3.77 -19.06
CA PHE A 109 1.28 4.30 -20.44
C PHE A 109 1.08 5.82 -20.49
N PHE A 110 0.12 6.36 -19.77
CA PHE A 110 -0.10 7.80 -19.70
C PHE A 110 1.14 8.53 -19.17
N THR A 111 1.78 8.02 -18.14
CA THR A 111 3.02 8.61 -17.61
C THR A 111 4.13 8.58 -18.64
N TRP A 112 4.46 7.41 -19.17
CA TRP A 112 5.67 7.22 -19.96
C TRP A 112 5.52 7.65 -21.43
N PHE A 113 4.30 7.70 -21.97
CA PHE A 113 4.08 8.10 -23.37
C PHE A 113 3.44 9.48 -23.52
N VAL A 114 2.92 10.07 -22.42
CA VAL A 114 2.30 11.40 -22.49
C VAL A 114 3.03 12.37 -21.57
N VAL A 115 3.06 12.11 -20.25
CA VAL A 115 3.58 13.08 -19.27
C VAL A 115 5.08 13.31 -19.45
N THR A 116 5.89 12.24 -19.49
CA THR A 116 7.36 12.39 -19.58
C THR A 116 7.81 12.97 -20.93
N PRO A 117 7.26 12.56 -22.09
CA PRO A 117 7.61 13.18 -23.37
C PRO A 117 7.22 14.64 -23.44
N LEU A 118 6.02 15.01 -22.95
CA LEU A 118 5.59 16.41 -22.95
C LEU A 118 6.46 17.26 -22.00
N ALA A 119 6.81 16.74 -20.84
CA ALA A 119 7.67 17.44 -19.89
C ALA A 119 9.05 17.75 -20.50
N TYR A 120 9.63 16.80 -21.23
CA TYR A 120 10.89 17.02 -21.93
C TYR A 120 10.75 17.95 -23.12
N HIS A 121 9.67 17.77 -23.93
CA HIS A 121 9.43 18.61 -25.12
C HIS A 121 9.20 20.09 -24.79
N TYR A 122 8.47 20.39 -23.72
CA TYR A 122 8.21 21.76 -23.26
C TYR A 122 9.26 22.25 -22.26
N ASP A 123 10.29 21.47 -22.00
CA ASP A 123 11.37 21.79 -21.06
C ASP A 123 10.85 22.27 -19.70
N TYR A 124 9.90 21.52 -19.14
CA TYR A 124 9.16 21.90 -17.95
C TYR A 124 10.08 22.11 -16.74
N PRO A 125 10.02 23.24 -16.04
CA PRO A 125 10.85 23.51 -14.88
C PRO A 125 10.36 22.71 -13.65
N PHE A 126 11.29 22.11 -12.92
CA PHE A 126 11.00 21.43 -11.66
C PHE A 126 12.01 21.83 -10.58
N TYR A 127 11.56 21.75 -9.32
CA TYR A 127 12.43 22.00 -8.17
C TYR A 127 13.30 20.77 -7.91
N TYR A 128 14.61 20.97 -7.85
CA TYR A 128 15.59 19.91 -7.59
C TYR A 128 16.08 20.01 -6.14
N PRO A 129 15.69 19.09 -5.23
CA PRO A 129 15.95 19.22 -3.80
C PRO A 129 17.44 19.15 -3.40
N ILE A 130 18.29 18.59 -4.26
CA ILE A 130 19.72 18.37 -3.94
C ILE A 130 20.47 19.70 -3.88
N ASP A 131 20.17 20.63 -4.76
CA ASP A 131 20.82 21.95 -4.81
C ASP A 131 19.88 23.11 -4.44
N GLY A 132 18.59 22.82 -4.22
CA GLY A 132 17.60 23.80 -3.82
C GLY A 132 17.15 24.77 -4.91
N ASN A 133 17.42 24.46 -6.19
CA ASN A 133 17.13 25.33 -7.33
C ASN A 133 16.09 24.72 -8.28
N PHE A 134 15.54 25.57 -9.16
CA PHE A 134 14.73 25.11 -10.27
C PHE A 134 15.60 24.79 -11.48
N HIS A 135 15.37 23.63 -12.07
CA HIS A 135 16.05 23.16 -13.27
C HIS A 135 15.06 22.81 -14.36
N SER A 136 15.51 22.88 -15.61
CA SER A 136 14.79 22.38 -16.77
C SER A 136 15.12 20.92 -17.02
N VAL A 137 14.16 20.16 -17.51
CA VAL A 137 14.31 18.72 -17.78
C VAL A 137 15.44 18.45 -18.77
N SER A 138 15.62 19.30 -19.79
CA SER A 138 16.66 19.17 -20.82
C SER A 138 18.09 19.21 -20.29
N GLN A 139 18.31 19.86 -19.14
CA GLN A 139 19.63 19.94 -18.49
C GLN A 139 20.14 18.57 -18.00
N PHE A 140 19.26 17.61 -17.87
CA PHE A 140 19.57 16.25 -17.39
C PHE A 140 19.64 15.21 -18.51
N ALA A 141 19.78 15.64 -19.77
CA ALA A 141 19.99 14.67 -20.85
C ALA A 141 21.28 13.84 -20.60
N PRO A 142 21.27 12.51 -20.89
CA PRO A 142 20.24 11.75 -21.61
C PRO A 142 19.16 11.12 -20.73
N VAL A 143 19.05 11.43 -19.45
CA VAL A 143 18.10 10.83 -18.49
C VAL A 143 16.88 11.71 -18.21
N GLY A 144 16.50 12.55 -19.16
CA GLY A 144 15.40 13.52 -19.02
C GLY A 144 14.07 12.89 -18.64
N SER A 145 13.74 11.69 -19.14
CA SER A 145 12.51 10.99 -18.78
C SER A 145 12.47 10.56 -17.32
N ILE A 146 13.62 10.14 -16.74
CA ILE A 146 13.71 9.73 -15.34
C ILE A 146 13.51 10.94 -14.42
N MET A 147 14.09 12.09 -14.80
CA MET A 147 13.89 13.35 -14.07
C MET A 147 12.45 13.82 -14.17
N SER A 148 11.86 13.78 -15.37
CA SER A 148 10.43 14.07 -15.58
C SER A 148 9.55 13.15 -14.75
N TYR A 149 9.85 11.86 -14.72
CA TYR A 149 9.11 10.90 -13.90
C TYR A 149 9.23 11.24 -12.41
N SER A 150 10.45 11.45 -11.91
CA SER A 150 10.70 11.63 -10.47
C SER A 150 10.12 12.93 -9.92
N TYR A 151 10.19 14.03 -10.66
CA TYR A 151 9.86 15.36 -10.17
C TYR A 151 8.57 15.96 -10.75
N ILE A 152 8.03 15.39 -11.84
CA ILE A 152 6.80 15.86 -12.48
C ILE A 152 5.71 14.80 -12.40
N ALA A 153 5.95 13.61 -12.95
CA ALA A 153 4.91 12.57 -13.03
C ALA A 153 4.56 11.98 -11.65
N ARG A 154 5.54 11.75 -10.78
CA ARG A 154 5.29 11.24 -9.41
C ARG A 154 4.39 12.16 -8.59
N PRO A 155 4.62 13.48 -8.47
CA PRO A 155 3.67 14.38 -7.80
C PRO A 155 2.27 14.35 -8.42
N MET A 156 2.16 14.28 -9.74
CA MET A 156 0.86 14.13 -10.42
C MET A 156 0.19 12.78 -10.06
N ALA A 157 0.95 11.69 -10.03
CA ALA A 157 0.45 10.38 -9.65
C ALA A 157 -0.05 10.35 -8.19
N ILE A 158 0.69 10.98 -7.27
CA ILE A 158 0.26 11.17 -5.87
C ILE A 158 -1.07 11.92 -5.83
N GLY A 159 -1.18 13.00 -6.58
CA GLY A 159 -2.45 13.74 -6.72
C GLY A 159 -3.58 12.85 -7.25
N ALA A 160 -3.32 12.01 -8.26
CA ALA A 160 -4.32 11.12 -8.84
C ALA A 160 -4.78 10.04 -7.85
N ILE A 161 -3.86 9.47 -7.07
CA ILE A 161 -4.20 8.54 -5.99
C ILE A 161 -5.09 9.22 -4.94
N LEU A 162 -4.73 10.45 -4.52
CA LEU A 162 -5.51 11.24 -3.58
C LEU A 162 -6.91 11.56 -4.11
N GLY A 163 -6.98 12.13 -5.30
CA GLY A 163 -8.25 12.53 -5.94
C GLY A 163 -9.18 11.33 -6.14
N GLY A 164 -8.65 10.22 -6.65
CA GLY A 164 -9.38 8.96 -6.81
C GLY A 164 -9.84 8.38 -5.47
N GLY A 165 -8.95 8.34 -4.48
CA GLY A 165 -9.26 7.80 -3.14
C GLY A 165 -10.34 8.58 -2.41
N ILE A 166 -10.22 9.90 -2.35
CA ILE A 166 -11.21 10.78 -1.69
C ILE A 166 -12.56 10.71 -2.42
N THR A 167 -12.55 10.76 -3.75
CA THR A 167 -13.79 10.69 -4.55
C THR A 167 -14.47 9.34 -4.40
N GLY A 168 -13.71 8.23 -4.43
CA GLY A 168 -14.23 6.89 -4.16
C GLY A 168 -14.89 6.80 -2.79
N LEU A 169 -14.26 7.39 -1.77
CA LEU A 169 -14.81 7.44 -0.43
C LEU A 169 -16.10 8.27 -0.36
N LEU A 170 -16.14 9.44 -1.00
CA LEU A 170 -17.33 10.27 -1.05
C LEU A 170 -18.51 9.57 -1.75
N LYS A 171 -18.26 8.78 -2.78
CA LYS A 171 -19.30 7.92 -3.40
C LYS A 171 -19.90 6.90 -2.44
N MET A 172 -19.13 6.47 -1.45
CA MET A 172 -19.56 5.53 -0.41
C MET A 172 -20.26 6.23 0.77
N ALA A 173 -20.40 7.56 0.76
CA ALA A 173 -21.03 8.31 1.86
C ALA A 173 -22.43 7.81 2.27
N PRO A 174 -23.31 7.36 1.36
CA PRO A 174 -24.59 6.76 1.76
C PRO A 174 -24.42 5.50 2.63
N VAL A 175 -23.45 4.63 2.28
CA VAL A 175 -23.12 3.42 3.04
C VAL A 175 -22.55 3.79 4.41
N PHE A 176 -21.71 4.83 4.49
CA PHE A 176 -21.20 5.36 5.75
C PHE A 176 -22.35 5.77 6.69
N ARG A 177 -23.32 6.50 6.16
CA ARG A 177 -24.48 6.98 6.94
C ARG A 177 -25.31 5.82 7.51
N THR A 178 -25.64 4.83 6.68
CA THR A 178 -26.44 3.68 7.12
C THR A 178 -25.67 2.83 8.14
N THR A 179 -24.38 2.61 7.94
CA THR A 179 -23.57 1.83 8.89
C THR A 179 -23.39 2.57 10.21
N ALA A 180 -23.22 3.90 10.18
CA ALA A 180 -23.12 4.69 11.40
C ALA A 180 -24.44 4.62 12.22
N SER A 181 -25.61 4.68 11.57
CA SER A 181 -26.89 4.45 12.26
C SER A 181 -26.98 3.05 12.83
N ASP A 182 -26.65 1.99 12.06
CA ASP A 182 -26.66 0.61 12.53
C ASP A 182 -25.76 0.40 13.76
N VAL A 183 -24.59 1.04 13.79
CA VAL A 183 -23.67 0.97 14.94
C VAL A 183 -24.26 1.71 16.15
N ILE A 184 -24.83 2.89 15.97
CA ILE A 184 -25.47 3.65 17.05
C ILE A 184 -26.64 2.85 17.62
N ASP A 185 -27.49 2.28 16.78
CA ASP A 185 -28.65 1.47 17.19
C ASP A 185 -28.25 0.24 18.02
N ILE A 186 -27.10 -0.37 17.72
CA ILE A 186 -26.52 -1.45 18.52
C ILE A 186 -26.13 -0.96 19.93
N PHE A 187 -25.57 0.24 20.05
CA PHE A 187 -25.15 0.79 21.34
C PHE A 187 -26.29 1.40 22.13
N THR A 188 -27.29 1.97 21.48
CA THR A 188 -28.48 2.56 22.15
C THR A 188 -29.52 1.54 22.52
N GLY A 189 -29.42 0.31 22.01
CA GLY A 189 -30.41 -0.76 22.27
C GLY A 189 -31.71 -0.62 21.48
N GLU A 190 -31.79 0.35 20.57
CA GLU A 190 -32.96 0.60 19.69
C GLU A 190 -33.02 -0.34 18.48
N SER A 191 -32.10 -1.30 18.37
CA SER A 191 -32.13 -2.27 17.28
C SER A 191 -33.45 -3.08 17.34
N ASP A 192 -34.29 -2.87 16.33
CA ASP A 192 -35.57 -3.54 16.17
C ASP A 192 -35.36 -5.07 16.17
N ASP A 193 -35.88 -5.73 17.21
CA ASP A 193 -35.74 -7.17 17.42
C ASP A 193 -36.40 -8.00 16.29
N SER A 194 -37.11 -7.33 15.36
CA SER A 194 -37.78 -7.94 14.22
C SER A 194 -36.83 -8.40 13.12
N SER A 195 -35.75 -7.68 12.85
CA SER A 195 -34.71 -8.08 11.85
C SER A 195 -33.75 -9.14 12.40
N ARG A 196 -33.69 -9.33 13.72
CA ARG A 196 -32.93 -10.40 14.39
C ARG A 196 -33.72 -11.72 14.54
N LYS A 197 -35.00 -11.76 14.21
CA LYS A 197 -35.84 -12.96 14.42
C LYS A 197 -35.46 -14.14 13.51
N ASP A 198 -34.85 -13.89 12.38
CA ASP A 198 -34.33 -14.93 11.49
C ASP A 198 -32.88 -15.37 11.83
N TYR A 199 -32.21 -14.63 12.66
CA TYR A 199 -30.97 -15.09 13.25
C TYR A 199 -31.33 -16.15 14.28
N ILE A 200 -30.89 -17.38 14.06
CA ILE A 200 -30.94 -18.44 15.07
C ILE A 200 -30.41 -17.79 16.34
N LYS A 201 -31.28 -17.53 17.33
CA LYS A 201 -30.86 -17.00 18.64
C LYS A 201 -29.78 -17.90 19.15
N GLY A 202 -28.55 -17.58 18.65
CA GLY A 202 -27.35 -18.35 18.89
C GLY A 202 -27.14 -18.27 20.37
N LYS A 203 -27.02 -19.35 20.99
CA LYS A 203 -26.71 -19.52 22.40
C LYS A 203 -25.29 -19.02 22.71
N GLY A 204 -24.92 -17.77 22.29
CA GLY A 204 -23.67 -17.09 22.58
C GLY A 204 -22.38 -17.66 22.00
N TRP A 205 -22.44 -18.75 21.25
CA TRP A 205 -21.26 -19.48 20.76
C TRP A 205 -20.98 -19.29 19.25
N TYR A 206 -21.88 -18.59 18.55
CA TYR A 206 -21.70 -18.23 17.14
C TYR A 206 -20.99 -16.91 16.96
N GLU A 207 -21.25 -15.93 17.84
CA GLU A 207 -20.78 -14.57 17.74
C GLU A 207 -19.80 -14.24 18.85
N TRP A 208 -18.87 -13.33 18.57
CA TRP A 208 -18.04 -12.75 19.60
C TRP A 208 -18.86 -11.80 20.46
N PRO A 209 -18.77 -11.87 21.81
CA PRO A 209 -19.57 -11.00 22.68
C PRO A 209 -19.27 -9.52 22.45
N ILE A 210 -20.28 -8.73 22.11
CA ILE A 210 -20.16 -7.28 21.88
C ILE A 210 -19.57 -6.56 23.11
N SER A 211 -19.88 -7.06 24.31
CA SER A 211 -19.33 -6.54 25.57
C SER A 211 -17.79 -6.57 25.67
N HIS A 212 -17.11 -7.36 24.84
CA HIS A 212 -15.64 -7.39 24.81
C HIS A 212 -15.04 -6.25 23.98
N ILE A 213 -15.80 -5.61 23.10
CA ILE A 213 -15.30 -4.51 22.23
C ILE A 213 -14.78 -3.34 23.08
N PRO A 214 -15.53 -2.80 24.07
CA PRO A 214 -15.00 -1.73 24.91
C PRO A 214 -13.73 -2.12 25.68
N VAL A 215 -13.65 -3.36 26.14
CA VAL A 215 -12.46 -3.86 26.86
C VAL A 215 -11.26 -3.88 25.93
N LEU A 216 -11.41 -4.40 24.70
CA LEU A 216 -10.34 -4.42 23.71
C LEU A 216 -9.91 -3.01 23.29
N LEU A 217 -10.84 -2.07 23.14
CA LEU A 217 -10.53 -0.68 22.86
C LEU A 217 -9.72 -0.03 23.98
N ILE A 218 -10.10 -0.25 25.25
CA ILE A 218 -9.36 0.27 26.42
C ILE A 218 -7.96 -0.33 26.49
N VAL A 219 -7.83 -1.64 26.30
CA VAL A 219 -6.53 -2.31 26.30
C VAL A 219 -5.64 -1.79 25.17
N SER A 220 -6.19 -1.60 23.97
CA SER A 220 -5.47 -1.04 22.83
C SER A 220 -5.06 0.42 23.09
N LEU A 221 -5.95 1.24 23.64
CA LEU A 221 -5.66 2.62 24.00
C LEU A 221 -4.51 2.71 25.01
N ILE A 222 -4.54 1.89 26.07
CA ILE A 222 -3.46 1.85 27.07
C ILE A 222 -2.17 1.34 26.44
N GLY A 223 -2.23 0.24 25.67
CA GLY A 223 -1.04 -0.36 25.04
C GLY A 223 -0.35 0.62 24.08
N ILE A 224 -1.10 1.25 23.18
CA ILE A 224 -0.56 2.25 22.25
C ILE A 224 0.01 3.45 23.01
N THR A 225 -0.74 3.98 23.99
CA THR A 225 -0.27 5.12 24.80
C THR A 225 1.06 4.82 25.49
N LEU A 226 1.19 3.67 26.16
CA LEU A 226 2.41 3.31 26.85
C LEU A 226 3.59 3.08 25.88
N THR A 227 3.33 2.51 24.72
CA THR A 227 4.38 2.26 23.70
C THR A 227 5.00 3.57 23.21
N PHE A 228 4.20 4.59 22.97
CA PHE A 228 4.67 5.87 22.41
C PHE A 228 5.02 6.91 23.47
N ALA A 229 4.55 6.77 24.71
CA ALA A 229 4.75 7.75 25.77
C ALA A 229 6.22 8.01 26.09
N THR A 230 7.09 7.02 25.94
CA THR A 230 8.53 7.15 26.20
C THR A 230 9.26 8.03 25.19
N GLN A 231 8.75 8.13 23.96
CA GLN A 231 9.38 8.89 22.88
C GLN A 231 8.73 10.26 22.66
N PHE A 232 7.40 10.33 22.71
CA PHE A 232 6.62 11.52 22.33
C PHE A 232 5.91 12.21 23.51
N GLY A 233 6.10 11.70 24.72
CA GLY A 233 5.41 12.17 25.92
C GLY A 233 3.99 11.62 26.06
N PHE A 234 3.50 11.59 27.30
CA PHE A 234 2.22 10.95 27.64
C PHE A 234 1.01 11.58 26.94
N PHE A 235 0.95 12.92 26.92
CA PHE A 235 -0.21 13.64 26.38
C PHE A 235 -0.39 13.43 24.87
N ALA A 236 0.69 13.60 24.09
CA ALA A 236 0.65 13.37 22.64
C ALA A 236 0.30 11.91 22.31
N SER A 237 0.89 10.96 23.05
CA SER A 237 0.64 9.53 22.87
C SER A 237 -0.77 9.11 23.25
N PHE A 238 -1.35 9.74 24.27
CA PHE A 238 -2.75 9.51 24.65
C PHE A 238 -3.72 10.01 23.56
N ILE A 239 -3.50 11.23 23.05
CA ILE A 239 -4.33 11.75 21.94
C ILE A 239 -4.16 10.88 20.70
N PHE A 240 -2.94 10.48 20.38
CA PHE A 240 -2.63 9.58 19.28
C PHE A 240 -3.44 8.27 19.35
N SER A 241 -3.36 7.58 20.49
CA SER A 241 -4.07 6.33 20.72
C SER A 241 -5.59 6.50 20.71
N LEU A 242 -6.09 7.60 21.29
CA LEU A 242 -7.52 7.90 21.27
C LEU A 242 -8.04 8.09 19.85
N VAL A 243 -7.36 8.90 19.04
CA VAL A 243 -7.73 9.12 17.65
C VAL A 243 -7.68 7.82 16.85
N LEU A 244 -6.63 7.02 17.01
CA LEU A 244 -6.51 5.73 16.33
C LEU A 244 -7.62 4.75 16.74
N CYS A 245 -7.89 4.59 18.02
CA CYS A 245 -8.94 3.68 18.49
C CYS A 245 -10.32 4.09 17.96
N LEU A 246 -10.66 5.39 18.02
CA LEU A 246 -11.95 5.89 17.56
C LEU A 246 -12.09 5.77 16.03
N THR A 247 -11.08 6.18 15.28
CA THR A 247 -11.11 6.13 13.82
C THR A 247 -11.09 4.69 13.30
N THR A 248 -10.27 3.82 13.90
CA THR A 248 -10.22 2.40 13.51
C THR A 248 -11.55 1.71 13.78
N PHE A 249 -12.19 1.98 14.91
CA PHE A 249 -13.49 1.41 15.21
C PHE A 249 -14.57 1.93 14.23
N ALA A 250 -14.70 3.25 14.10
CA ALA A 250 -15.74 3.86 13.29
C ALA A 250 -15.57 3.55 11.78
N LEU A 251 -14.37 3.81 11.24
CA LEU A 251 -14.09 3.58 9.84
C LEU A 251 -13.89 2.09 9.51
N GLY A 252 -13.47 1.28 10.49
CA GLY A 252 -13.36 -0.16 10.37
C GLY A 252 -14.70 -0.83 10.15
N ALA A 253 -15.73 -0.47 10.94
CA ALA A 253 -17.09 -0.98 10.76
C ALA A 253 -17.63 -0.67 9.35
N ILE A 254 -17.32 0.52 8.85
CA ILE A 254 -17.71 0.94 7.49
C ILE A 254 -16.93 0.17 6.44
N ALA A 255 -15.62 0.03 6.61
CA ALA A 255 -14.77 -0.69 5.66
C ALA A 255 -15.18 -2.15 5.50
N VAL A 256 -15.54 -2.81 6.60
CA VAL A 256 -16.07 -4.17 6.62
C VAL A 256 -17.35 -4.29 5.80
N LYS A 257 -18.32 -3.36 5.98
CA LYS A 257 -19.56 -3.37 5.21
C LYS A 257 -19.30 -3.11 3.72
N VAL A 258 -18.46 -2.11 3.40
CA VAL A 258 -18.07 -1.81 2.02
C VAL A 258 -17.41 -3.00 1.36
N MET A 259 -16.48 -3.66 2.04
CA MET A 259 -15.82 -4.85 1.52
C MET A 259 -16.81 -5.99 1.29
N GLY A 260 -17.73 -6.22 2.23
CA GLY A 260 -18.78 -7.23 2.08
C GLY A 260 -19.65 -7.01 0.85
N GLU A 261 -20.00 -5.76 0.54
CA GLU A 261 -20.86 -5.39 -0.60
C GLU A 261 -20.08 -5.30 -1.92
N THR A 262 -18.88 -4.75 -1.90
CA THR A 262 -18.14 -4.39 -3.13
C THR A 262 -16.94 -5.27 -3.42
N SER A 263 -16.48 -6.06 -2.45
CA SER A 263 -15.21 -6.79 -2.47
C SER A 263 -13.98 -5.87 -2.66
N ILE A 264 -14.09 -4.60 -2.28
CA ILE A 264 -13.02 -3.59 -2.34
C ILE A 264 -12.82 -3.03 -0.94
N GLU A 265 -11.58 -3.09 -0.47
CA GLU A 265 -11.19 -2.46 0.80
C GLU A 265 -10.89 -0.97 0.57
N PRO A 266 -11.58 -0.02 1.24
CA PRO A 266 -11.36 1.41 1.06
C PRO A 266 -10.14 1.92 1.87
N VAL A 267 -9.06 1.14 1.97
CA VAL A 267 -7.91 1.41 2.84
C VAL A 267 -7.25 2.73 2.47
N SER A 268 -6.95 2.95 1.19
CA SER A 268 -6.20 4.14 0.75
C SER A 268 -6.94 5.44 1.07
N GLY A 269 -8.24 5.53 0.72
CA GLY A 269 -9.04 6.74 0.95
C GLY A 269 -9.23 7.05 2.44
N THR A 270 -9.56 6.04 3.25
CA THR A 270 -9.74 6.21 4.70
C THR A 270 -8.43 6.55 5.40
N SER A 271 -7.31 5.95 4.97
CA SER A 271 -5.98 6.24 5.53
C SER A 271 -5.55 7.69 5.28
N PHE A 272 -5.87 8.29 4.12
CA PHE A 272 -5.61 9.70 3.89
C PHE A 272 -6.39 10.62 4.83
N ILE A 273 -7.64 10.27 5.14
CA ILE A 273 -8.43 11.05 6.12
C ILE A 273 -7.78 10.99 7.49
N VAL A 274 -7.35 9.80 7.92
CA VAL A 274 -6.69 9.63 9.22
C VAL A 274 -5.35 10.36 9.26
N LEU A 275 -4.56 10.31 8.19
CA LEU A 275 -3.32 11.09 8.07
C LEU A 275 -3.60 12.58 8.24
N LEU A 276 -4.58 13.12 7.50
CA LEU A 276 -5.00 14.51 7.59
C LEU A 276 -5.42 14.89 9.02
N MET A 277 -6.27 14.08 9.64
CA MET A 277 -6.71 14.30 11.01
C MET A 277 -5.54 14.34 12.01
N LEU A 278 -4.64 13.37 11.94
CA LEU A 278 -3.49 13.29 12.84
C LEU A 278 -2.57 14.50 12.66
N VAL A 279 -2.23 14.88 11.43
CA VAL A 279 -1.38 16.05 11.17
C VAL A 279 -2.04 17.33 11.71
N LEU A 280 -3.33 17.53 11.47
CA LEU A 280 -4.05 18.72 11.96
C LEU A 280 -4.12 18.77 13.48
N ILE A 281 -4.40 17.64 14.14
CA ILE A 281 -4.50 17.55 15.59
C ILE A 281 -3.13 17.82 16.23
N PHE A 282 -2.06 17.17 15.75
CA PHE A 282 -0.72 17.33 16.32
C PHE A 282 -0.17 18.74 16.10
N LYS A 283 -0.44 19.34 14.95
CA LYS A 283 -0.11 20.75 14.70
C LYS A 283 -0.87 21.69 15.63
N ALA A 284 -2.15 21.41 15.89
CA ALA A 284 -2.98 22.21 16.82
C ALA A 284 -2.51 22.13 18.27
N ILE A 285 -1.98 21.01 18.72
CA ILE A 285 -1.42 20.86 20.07
C ILE A 285 0.03 21.31 20.18
N GLY A 286 0.62 21.83 19.09
CA GLY A 286 1.97 22.42 19.10
C GLY A 286 3.11 21.41 19.10
N LEU A 287 2.88 20.19 18.58
CA LEU A 287 3.97 19.24 18.37
C LEU A 287 4.92 19.76 17.26
N ASN A 288 6.20 19.44 17.38
CA ASN A 288 7.16 19.81 16.33
C ASN A 288 6.86 19.07 15.02
N GLU A 289 7.36 19.60 13.91
CA GLU A 289 7.05 19.07 12.56
C GLU A 289 7.55 17.64 12.36
N SER A 290 8.73 17.30 12.89
CA SER A 290 9.31 15.97 12.80
C SER A 290 8.47 14.92 13.53
N ASP A 291 8.12 15.19 14.79
CA ASP A 291 7.31 14.26 15.59
C ASP A 291 5.89 14.14 15.04
N THR A 292 5.33 15.26 14.54
CA THR A 292 4.03 15.25 13.85
C THR A 292 4.06 14.36 12.62
N ALA A 293 5.10 14.46 11.79
CA ALA A 293 5.25 13.62 10.59
C ALA A 293 5.35 12.13 10.97
N ILE A 294 6.22 11.81 11.94
CA ILE A 294 6.45 10.42 12.37
C ILE A 294 5.15 9.82 12.94
N LEU A 295 4.52 10.49 13.91
CA LEU A 295 3.29 9.99 14.54
C LEU A 295 2.15 9.87 13.52
N ALA A 296 1.99 10.84 12.63
CA ALA A 296 0.93 10.79 11.61
C ALA A 296 1.15 9.64 10.61
N LEU A 297 2.37 9.41 10.14
CA LEU A 297 2.69 8.31 9.23
C LEU A 297 2.57 6.95 9.91
N VAL A 298 3.10 6.81 11.12
CA VAL A 298 2.97 5.55 11.89
C VAL A 298 1.50 5.27 12.21
N GLY A 299 0.74 6.30 12.63
CA GLY A 299 -0.68 6.16 12.91
C GLY A 299 -1.48 5.75 11.68
N THR A 300 -1.17 6.32 10.54
CA THR A 300 -1.80 5.95 9.28
C THR A 300 -1.48 4.51 8.88
N THR A 301 -0.26 4.06 9.12
CA THR A 301 0.15 2.66 8.88
C THR A 301 -0.58 1.69 9.80
N VAL A 302 -0.66 2.00 11.10
CA VAL A 302 -1.39 1.18 12.08
C VAL A 302 -2.87 1.12 11.71
N PHE A 303 -3.48 2.26 11.38
CA PHE A 303 -4.86 2.32 10.92
C PHE A 303 -5.09 1.51 9.65
N GLY A 304 -4.27 1.69 8.62
CA GLY A 304 -4.37 0.96 7.35
C GLY A 304 -4.26 -0.55 7.54
N GLY A 305 -3.32 -1.00 8.38
CA GLY A 305 -3.17 -2.40 8.76
C GLY A 305 -4.40 -2.96 9.48
N ALA A 306 -4.98 -2.21 10.40
CA ALA A 306 -6.18 -2.61 11.12
C ALA A 306 -7.41 -2.71 10.19
N ILE A 307 -7.57 -1.77 9.25
CA ILE A 307 -8.66 -1.82 8.25
C ILE A 307 -8.49 -3.02 7.32
N SER A 308 -7.30 -3.25 6.79
CA SER A 308 -7.01 -4.40 5.93
C SER A 308 -7.24 -5.73 6.67
N MET A 309 -6.81 -5.83 7.93
CA MET A 309 -7.06 -7.01 8.76
C MET A 309 -8.56 -7.26 8.97
N SER A 310 -9.34 -6.21 9.22
CA SER A 310 -10.79 -6.35 9.39
C SER A 310 -11.48 -6.88 8.12
N GLY A 311 -11.00 -6.47 6.95
CA GLY A 311 -11.45 -6.99 5.66
C GLY A 311 -11.11 -8.48 5.47
N THR A 312 -9.88 -8.87 5.81
CA THR A 312 -9.42 -10.27 5.72
C THR A 312 -10.26 -11.18 6.61
N VAL A 313 -10.51 -10.79 7.87
CA VAL A 313 -11.33 -11.55 8.82
C VAL A 313 -12.74 -11.84 8.28
N ILE A 314 -13.38 -10.83 7.66
CA ILE A 314 -14.68 -11.03 7.01
C ILE A 314 -14.58 -11.99 5.81
N GLY A 315 -13.48 -11.90 5.05
CA GLY A 315 -13.18 -12.83 3.96
C GLY A 315 -13.13 -14.29 4.44
N ASP A 316 -12.58 -14.53 5.63
CA ASP A 316 -12.39 -15.87 6.19
C ASP A 316 -13.68 -16.45 6.80
N TYR A 317 -14.61 -15.61 7.25
CA TYR A 317 -15.88 -16.11 7.79
C TYR A 317 -16.74 -16.84 6.75
N LYS A 318 -16.76 -16.38 5.51
CA LYS A 318 -17.59 -17.00 4.47
C LYS A 318 -17.12 -18.41 4.10
N PRO A 319 -15.84 -18.67 3.79
CA PRO A 319 -15.33 -20.03 3.64
C PRO A 319 -15.51 -20.88 4.91
N GLY A 320 -15.31 -20.28 6.09
CA GLY A 320 -15.51 -20.93 7.37
C GLY A 320 -16.93 -21.49 7.51
N LEU A 321 -17.94 -20.72 7.14
CA LEU A 321 -19.33 -21.17 7.13
C LEU A 321 -19.56 -22.35 6.18
N TYR A 322 -18.95 -22.35 4.98
CA TYR A 322 -19.09 -23.45 4.02
C TYR A 322 -18.48 -24.77 4.50
N VAL A 323 -17.42 -24.71 5.31
CA VAL A 323 -16.80 -25.90 5.91
C VAL A 323 -17.41 -26.27 7.28
N GLY A 324 -18.44 -25.53 7.73
CA GLY A 324 -19.12 -25.77 9.00
C GLY A 324 -18.35 -25.28 10.23
N ASN A 325 -17.39 -24.37 10.06
CA ASN A 325 -16.66 -23.75 11.15
C ASN A 325 -17.50 -22.62 11.80
N ARG A 326 -17.22 -22.34 13.07
CA ARG A 326 -17.93 -21.33 13.83
C ARG A 326 -17.16 -20.01 13.80
N PRO A 327 -17.83 -18.84 13.57
CA PRO A 327 -17.17 -17.53 13.56
C PRO A 327 -16.30 -17.26 14.79
N MET A 328 -16.79 -17.65 15.98
CA MET A 328 -16.04 -17.51 17.23
C MET A 328 -14.72 -18.30 17.25
N HIS A 329 -14.65 -19.46 16.60
CA HIS A 329 -13.41 -20.24 16.52
C HIS A 329 -12.43 -19.60 15.55
N ILE A 330 -12.91 -19.06 14.43
CA ILE A 330 -12.08 -18.30 13.47
C ILE A 330 -11.46 -17.10 14.18
N MET A 331 -12.25 -16.29 14.85
CA MET A 331 -11.76 -15.13 15.59
C MET A 331 -10.72 -15.50 16.67
N LYS A 332 -10.94 -16.58 17.41
CA LYS A 332 -9.96 -17.04 18.41
C LYS A 332 -8.64 -17.44 17.77
N THR A 333 -8.67 -18.16 16.67
CA THR A 333 -7.44 -18.58 15.97
C THR A 333 -6.70 -17.39 15.38
N GLU A 334 -7.39 -16.40 14.86
CA GLU A 334 -6.78 -15.16 14.37
C GLU A 334 -6.12 -14.36 15.50
N LEU A 335 -6.80 -14.17 16.64
CA LEU A 335 -6.21 -13.51 17.81
C LEU A 335 -4.94 -14.22 18.30
N VAL A 336 -4.93 -15.54 18.33
CA VAL A 336 -3.72 -16.31 18.67
C VAL A 336 -2.64 -16.13 17.59
N GLY A 337 -3.03 -16.09 16.32
CA GLY A 337 -2.13 -15.89 15.18
C GLY A 337 -1.44 -14.51 15.15
N ILE A 338 -2.06 -13.49 15.75
CA ILE A 338 -1.45 -12.15 15.86
C ILE A 338 -0.09 -12.22 16.57
N ILE A 339 0.06 -13.02 17.61
CA ILE A 339 1.30 -13.09 18.40
C ILE A 339 2.51 -13.52 17.55
N PRO A 340 2.53 -14.72 16.94
CA PRO A 340 3.66 -15.11 16.11
C PRO A 340 3.80 -14.23 14.86
N GLY A 341 2.68 -13.80 14.26
CA GLY A 341 2.68 -12.91 13.11
C GLY A 341 3.35 -11.57 13.39
N THR A 342 3.06 -10.96 14.54
CA THR A 342 3.69 -9.69 14.96
C THR A 342 5.19 -9.84 15.18
N ILE A 343 5.63 -10.93 15.81
CA ILE A 343 7.07 -11.19 16.03
C ILE A 343 7.80 -11.30 14.69
N VAL A 344 7.28 -12.09 13.77
CA VAL A 344 7.88 -12.28 12.45
C VAL A 344 7.88 -10.96 11.66
N ALA A 345 6.76 -10.24 11.66
CA ALA A 345 6.65 -8.95 10.97
C ALA A 345 7.64 -7.91 11.53
N ALA A 346 7.81 -7.84 12.85
CA ALA A 346 8.76 -6.93 13.48
C ALA A 346 10.21 -7.27 13.11
N LEU A 347 10.58 -8.55 13.09
CA LEU A 347 11.91 -9.00 12.66
C LEU A 347 12.17 -8.63 11.19
N PHE A 348 11.24 -8.91 10.31
CA PHE A 348 11.38 -8.55 8.89
C PHE A 348 11.43 -7.04 8.67
N ALA A 349 10.58 -6.26 9.36
CA ALA A 349 10.60 -4.80 9.28
C ALA A 349 11.96 -4.24 9.73
N GLY A 350 12.55 -4.80 10.80
CA GLY A 350 13.88 -4.43 11.25
C GLY A 350 14.97 -4.74 10.22
N LEU A 351 14.94 -5.94 9.62
CA LEU A 351 15.89 -6.33 8.57
C LEU A 351 15.77 -5.44 7.33
N LEU A 352 14.54 -5.20 6.86
CA LEU A 352 14.29 -4.33 5.71
C LEU A 352 14.71 -2.88 5.99
N SER A 353 14.45 -2.37 7.18
CA SER A 353 14.88 -1.02 7.58
C SER A 353 16.39 -0.87 7.58
N LEU A 354 17.12 -1.88 8.05
CA LEU A 354 18.58 -1.91 7.99
C LEU A 354 19.12 -1.95 6.56
N ALA A 355 18.52 -2.77 5.69
CA ALA A 355 18.91 -2.86 4.29
C ALA A 355 18.64 -1.54 3.54
N LEU A 356 17.50 -0.90 3.80
CA LEU A 356 17.18 0.43 3.25
C LEU A 356 18.15 1.50 3.74
N ALA A 357 18.50 1.51 5.04
CA ALA A 357 19.41 2.48 5.61
C ALA A 357 20.84 2.35 5.06
N ARG A 358 21.24 1.16 4.64
CA ARG A 358 22.53 0.88 4.00
C ARG A 358 22.53 1.17 2.50
N GLY A 359 21.37 1.38 1.88
CA GLY A 359 21.24 1.50 0.43
C GLY A 359 21.31 0.16 -0.33
N ASP A 360 21.28 -0.97 0.39
CA ASP A 360 21.36 -2.31 -0.21
C ASP A 360 20.06 -2.71 -0.92
N LEU A 361 18.98 -1.98 -0.66
CA LEU A 361 17.64 -2.29 -1.16
C LEU A 361 16.92 -1.03 -1.62
N ILE A 362 16.34 -1.07 -2.80
CA ILE A 362 15.40 -0.05 -3.29
C ILE A 362 14.00 -0.64 -3.22
N LEU A 363 13.16 -0.10 -2.35
CA LEU A 363 11.75 -0.49 -2.24
C LEU A 363 10.87 0.53 -2.96
N TYR A 364 10.19 0.06 -4.00
CA TYR A 364 9.10 0.81 -4.61
C TYR A 364 7.87 0.67 -3.73
N ALA A 365 7.62 1.68 -2.90
CA ALA A 365 6.46 1.74 -2.01
C ALA A 365 5.57 2.94 -2.38
N PRO A 366 4.79 2.85 -3.49
CA PRO A 366 4.08 4.01 -4.06
C PRO A 366 3.13 4.66 -3.07
N GLN A 367 2.37 3.88 -2.33
CA GLN A 367 1.43 4.41 -1.34
C GLN A 367 2.15 5.04 -0.14
N ALA A 368 3.18 4.41 0.39
CA ALA A 368 3.95 4.96 1.50
C ALA A 368 4.60 6.30 1.12
N ASN A 369 5.17 6.38 -0.08
CA ASN A 369 5.73 7.62 -0.60
C ASN A 369 4.66 8.70 -0.84
N ALA A 370 3.45 8.31 -1.28
CA ALA A 370 2.33 9.23 -1.41
C ALA A 370 1.90 9.80 -0.05
N PHE A 371 1.80 8.97 0.98
CA PHE A 371 1.49 9.42 2.34
C PHE A 371 2.60 10.32 2.91
N ALA A 372 3.86 9.93 2.73
CA ALA A 372 5.00 10.73 3.19
C ALA A 372 5.04 12.11 2.52
N ALA A 373 4.87 12.15 1.20
CA ALA A 373 4.82 13.40 0.45
C ALA A 373 3.64 14.28 0.91
N PHE A 374 2.46 13.70 1.13
CA PHE A 374 1.30 14.44 1.61
C PHE A 374 1.52 15.00 3.02
N ALA A 375 2.12 14.23 3.93
CA ALA A 375 2.48 14.71 5.25
C ALA A 375 3.46 15.88 5.18
N GLN A 376 4.50 15.80 4.33
CA GLN A 376 5.46 16.88 4.10
C GLN A 376 4.79 18.16 3.55
N ILE A 377 3.87 18.00 2.60
CA ILE A 377 3.06 19.10 2.07
C ILE A 377 2.33 19.83 3.18
N MET A 378 1.65 19.09 4.05
CA MET A 378 0.86 19.66 5.13
C MET A 378 1.72 20.34 6.20
N LEU A 379 2.97 19.94 6.34
CA LEU A 379 3.93 20.53 7.27
C LEU A 379 4.70 21.73 6.70
N GLY A 380 4.40 22.15 5.48
CA GLY A 380 4.99 23.34 4.86
C GLY A 380 6.20 23.08 3.97
N GLY A 381 6.39 21.83 3.53
CA GLY A 381 7.43 21.45 2.57
C GLY A 381 7.23 22.10 1.19
N GLN A 382 8.32 22.29 0.46
CA GLN A 382 8.29 22.77 -0.94
C GLN A 382 7.58 21.74 -1.82
N THR A 383 6.38 22.06 -2.26
CA THR A 383 5.52 21.12 -3.00
C THR A 383 5.16 21.69 -4.35
N PRO A 384 5.23 20.91 -5.41
CA PRO A 384 4.74 21.31 -6.72
C PRO A 384 3.19 21.25 -6.76
N TRP A 385 2.53 22.21 -6.11
CA TRP A 385 1.07 22.27 -6.01
C TRP A 385 0.36 22.16 -7.35
N ASN A 386 0.92 22.78 -8.39
CA ASN A 386 0.35 22.74 -9.74
C ASN A 386 0.23 21.30 -10.23
N LEU A 387 1.29 20.51 -10.09
CA LEU A 387 1.32 19.11 -10.53
C LEU A 387 0.39 18.23 -9.68
N LEU A 388 0.38 18.48 -8.38
CA LEU A 388 -0.50 17.76 -7.45
C LEU A 388 -1.98 18.00 -7.79
N ILE A 389 -2.37 19.25 -8.01
CA ILE A 389 -3.75 19.63 -8.35
C ILE A 389 -4.16 19.01 -9.70
N VAL A 390 -3.30 19.08 -10.71
CA VAL A 390 -3.54 18.40 -11.99
C VAL A 390 -3.77 16.91 -11.77
N GLY A 391 -2.93 16.28 -10.96
CA GLY A 391 -3.10 14.88 -10.57
C GLY A 391 -4.43 14.62 -9.88
N ILE A 392 -4.83 15.44 -8.90
CA ILE A 392 -6.13 15.32 -8.21
C ILE A 392 -7.27 15.36 -9.21
N VAL A 393 -7.26 16.31 -10.13
CA VAL A 393 -8.30 16.43 -11.17
C VAL A 393 -8.36 15.17 -12.05
N ILE A 394 -7.20 14.66 -12.46
CA ILE A 394 -7.13 13.39 -13.23
C ILE A 394 -7.70 12.23 -12.40
N GLY A 395 -7.32 12.11 -11.13
CA GLY A 395 -7.80 11.05 -10.24
C GLY A 395 -9.30 11.10 -10.00
N VAL A 396 -9.86 12.28 -9.76
CA VAL A 396 -11.31 12.53 -9.65
C VAL A 396 -12.02 12.12 -10.94
N PHE A 397 -11.52 12.57 -12.08
CA PHE A 397 -12.11 12.25 -13.39
C PHE A 397 -12.10 10.74 -13.65
N MET A 398 -10.97 10.08 -13.43
CA MET A 398 -10.83 8.63 -13.60
C MET A 398 -11.71 7.85 -12.61
N GLU A 399 -11.88 8.34 -11.39
CA GLU A 399 -12.77 7.73 -10.40
C GLU A 399 -14.24 7.87 -10.82
N LEU A 400 -14.65 9.03 -11.32
CA LEU A 400 -16.01 9.25 -11.82
C LEU A 400 -16.31 8.39 -13.05
N LEU A 401 -15.33 8.26 -13.96
CA LEU A 401 -15.48 7.51 -15.21
C LEU A 401 -15.45 6.00 -15.01
N THR A 402 -14.53 5.50 -14.22
CA THR A 402 -14.24 4.05 -14.12
C THR A 402 -14.60 3.43 -12.78
N GLY A 403 -14.73 4.22 -11.73
CA GLY A 403 -14.86 3.78 -10.35
C GLY A 403 -13.55 3.25 -9.72
N MET A 404 -12.41 3.49 -10.37
CA MET A 404 -11.09 2.96 -9.96
C MET A 404 -9.97 4.00 -10.22
N GLY A 405 -10.19 5.25 -9.86
CA GLY A 405 -9.22 6.33 -10.07
C GLY A 405 -7.90 6.10 -9.35
N THR A 406 -7.92 5.49 -8.17
CA THR A 406 -6.73 5.10 -7.43
C THR A 406 -5.86 4.09 -8.18
N ALA A 407 -6.46 3.13 -8.91
CA ALA A 407 -5.73 2.16 -9.70
C ALA A 407 -4.99 2.83 -10.88
N PHE A 408 -5.63 3.80 -11.53
CA PHE A 408 -4.99 4.61 -12.58
C PHE A 408 -3.83 5.44 -12.00
N GLY A 409 -4.04 6.14 -10.89
CA GLY A 409 -3.00 6.90 -10.19
C GLY A 409 -1.83 6.02 -9.74
N LEU A 410 -2.10 4.80 -9.27
CA LEU A 410 -1.07 3.81 -8.95
C LEU A 410 -0.23 3.47 -10.19
N GLY A 411 -0.90 3.23 -11.32
CA GLY A 411 -0.22 3.02 -12.60
C GLY A 411 0.67 4.18 -13.01
N MET A 412 0.20 5.42 -12.85
CA MET A 412 1.03 6.61 -13.11
C MET A 412 2.27 6.67 -12.19
N TYR A 413 2.18 6.13 -10.98
CA TYR A 413 3.26 6.15 -10.00
C TYR A 413 4.30 5.04 -10.23
N LEU A 414 3.90 3.92 -10.81
CA LEU A 414 4.82 2.80 -11.07
C LEU A 414 5.80 3.13 -12.20
N PRO A 415 7.08 2.75 -12.05
CA PRO A 415 8.06 2.90 -13.10
C PRO A 415 7.75 2.04 -14.31
#